data_1aa44c0ab4ee6bc10faa965934d87fbf
#
_entry.id   1aa44c0ab4ee6bc10faa965934d87fbf
#
_cell.length_a   1.000
_cell.length_b   1.000
_cell.length_c   1.000
_cell.angle_alpha   90.00
_cell.angle_beta   90.00
_cell.angle_gamma   90.00
#
_symmetry.space_group_name_H-M   'P 1'
#
loop_
_entity.id
_entity.type
_entity.pdbx_description
1 polymer ?
#
loop_
_entity_poly.entity_id
_entity_poly.type
_entity_poly.pdbx_seq_one_letter_code
_entity_poly.pdbx_strand_id
1 'polypeptide(L)'
;LSIIIAVALILYALLFSSIQRWKQNSRLRTLFWNSLWGGFSFWIISVAAFFAYIQMSINSNIPAQPATAILVLGSGINQGQPSPILKNRLDTAAKYAEQYPDTLMIMTGGRNFRERQSEAEVMQHYIHTTYPQLKNPIRLEDQSRSTQQNLQYSQAILQQQNIGRNEP
;
A
#
# COMPACT_ATOMS: atom_id res chain seq x y z
N LEU A 1 22.72 2.17 1.77
CA LEU A 1 22.38 3.54 1.41
C LEU A 1 23.22 4.56 2.17
N SER A 2 23.36 4.43 3.49
CA SER A 2 24.12 5.35 4.37
C SER A 2 25.60 5.50 3.98
N ILE A 3 26.25 4.41 3.58
CA ILE A 3 27.65 4.41 3.15
C ILE A 3 27.84 5.23 1.86
N ILE A 4 26.93 5.07 0.89
CA ILE A 4 26.99 5.81 -0.37
C ILE A 4 26.85 7.32 -0.13
N ILE A 5 25.92 7.71 0.73
CA ILE A 5 25.72 9.11 1.12
C ILE A 5 26.96 9.67 1.82
N ALA A 6 27.53 8.92 2.75
CA ALA A 6 28.75 9.32 3.46
C ALA A 6 29.95 9.53 2.51
N VAL A 7 30.15 8.60 1.58
CA VAL A 7 31.21 8.71 0.55
C VAL A 7 30.97 9.94 -0.35
N ALA A 8 29.73 10.17 -0.79
CA ALA A 8 29.38 11.34 -1.61
C ALA A 8 29.64 12.67 -0.88
N LEU A 9 29.32 12.77 0.42
CA LEU A 9 29.59 13.94 1.24
C LEU A 9 31.09 14.19 1.44
N ILE A 10 31.87 13.13 1.67
CA ILE A 10 33.33 13.23 1.81
C ILE A 10 33.94 13.70 0.47
N LEU A 11 33.55 13.13 -0.66
CA LEU A 11 34.00 13.55 -1.99
C LEU A 11 33.62 15.01 -2.26
N TYR A 12 32.40 15.42 -1.93
CA TYR A 12 31.98 16.80 -2.06
C TYR A 12 32.85 17.74 -1.20
N ALA A 13 33.13 17.40 0.06
CA ALA A 13 33.98 18.17 0.93
C ALA A 13 35.41 18.32 0.39
N LEU A 14 35.99 17.24 -0.12
CA LEU A 14 37.33 17.24 -0.73
C LEU A 14 37.40 18.08 -2.01
N LEU A 15 36.35 18.05 -2.81
CA LEU A 15 36.28 18.78 -4.08
C LEU A 15 35.74 20.20 -3.93
N PHE A 16 35.30 20.60 -2.75
CA PHE A 16 34.62 21.88 -2.51
C PHE A 16 35.43 23.10 -3.01
N SER A 17 36.72 23.16 -2.69
CA SER A 17 37.60 24.24 -3.12
C SER A 17 37.78 24.30 -4.64
N SER A 18 37.87 23.16 -5.29
CA SER A 18 37.98 23.03 -6.74
C SER A 18 36.68 23.43 -7.44
N ILE A 19 35.53 23.04 -6.90
CA ILE A 19 34.21 23.41 -7.37
C ILE A 19 34.03 24.92 -7.25
N GLN A 20 34.43 25.55 -6.16
CA GLN A 20 34.33 26.99 -5.95
C GLN A 20 35.19 27.76 -6.98
N ARG A 21 36.44 27.35 -7.19
CA ARG A 21 37.32 27.96 -8.22
C ARG A 21 36.72 27.82 -9.64
N TRP A 22 36.20 26.63 -9.98
CA TRP A 22 35.56 26.35 -11.27
C TRP A 22 34.32 27.23 -11.50
N LYS A 23 33.51 27.41 -10.47
CA LYS A 23 32.31 28.23 -10.45
C LYS A 23 32.63 29.73 -10.71
N GLN A 24 33.66 30.25 -10.02
CA GLN A 24 34.03 31.68 -10.11
C GLN A 24 34.57 32.08 -11.46
N ASN A 25 35.02 31.14 -12.28
CA ASN A 25 35.68 31.42 -13.57
C ASN A 25 34.69 31.77 -14.71
N SER A 26 33.36 31.69 -14.51
CA SER A 26 32.37 32.06 -15.53
C SER A 26 30.98 32.23 -14.92
N ARG A 27 30.26 33.29 -15.33
CA ARG A 27 28.85 33.53 -14.94
C ARG A 27 27.94 32.33 -15.32
N LEU A 28 28.19 31.75 -16.51
CA LEU A 28 27.40 30.60 -16.99
C LEU A 28 27.56 29.37 -16.08
N ARG A 29 28.77 29.09 -15.56
CA ARG A 29 29.02 27.99 -14.64
C ARG A 29 28.35 28.22 -13.28
N THR A 30 28.33 29.46 -12.81
CA THR A 30 27.61 29.82 -11.58
C THR A 30 26.11 29.62 -11.72
N LEU A 31 25.54 30.08 -12.87
CA LEU A 31 24.12 29.89 -13.17
C LEU A 31 23.77 28.40 -13.26
N PHE A 32 24.56 27.63 -14.00
CA PHE A 32 24.36 26.18 -14.13
C PHE A 32 24.38 25.49 -12.75
N TRP A 33 25.35 25.80 -11.91
CA TRP A 33 25.47 25.26 -10.56
C TRP A 33 24.27 25.62 -9.67
N ASN A 34 23.85 26.88 -9.72
CA ASN A 34 22.69 27.33 -8.95
C ASN A 34 21.38 26.69 -9.47
N SER A 35 21.26 26.48 -10.78
CA SER A 35 20.11 25.78 -11.37
C SER A 35 20.05 24.31 -10.94
N LEU A 36 21.19 23.63 -10.84
CA LEU A 36 21.26 22.26 -10.30
C LEU A 36 20.76 22.20 -8.85
N TRP A 37 21.25 23.11 -8.02
CA TRP A 37 20.80 23.16 -6.60
C TRP A 37 19.33 23.58 -6.49
N GLY A 38 18.88 24.50 -7.32
CA GLY A 38 17.47 24.88 -7.40
C GLY A 38 16.59 23.71 -7.80
N GLY A 39 16.98 22.99 -8.85
CA GLY A 39 16.26 21.78 -9.29
C GLY A 39 16.26 20.66 -8.24
N PHE A 40 17.39 20.44 -7.57
CA PHE A 40 17.50 19.46 -6.50
C PHE A 40 16.61 19.84 -5.29
N SER A 41 16.63 21.10 -4.88
CA SER A 41 15.78 21.59 -3.79
C SER A 41 14.29 21.46 -4.15
N PHE A 42 13.91 21.82 -5.37
CA PHE A 42 12.54 21.64 -5.86
C PHE A 42 12.11 20.19 -5.84
N TRP A 43 13.00 19.27 -6.27
CA TRP A 43 12.72 17.84 -6.24
C TRP A 43 12.52 17.33 -4.81
N ILE A 44 13.38 17.72 -3.83
CA ILE A 44 13.22 17.35 -2.42
C ILE A 44 11.89 17.86 -1.85
N ILE A 45 11.53 19.12 -2.16
CA ILE A 45 10.26 19.69 -1.69
C ILE A 45 9.08 18.92 -2.28
N SER A 46 9.13 18.58 -3.56
CA SER A 46 8.08 17.78 -4.23
C SER A 46 7.93 16.40 -3.59
N VAL A 47 9.03 15.73 -3.29
CA VAL A 47 9.02 14.42 -2.60
C VAL A 47 8.46 14.55 -1.19
N ALA A 48 8.88 15.58 -0.44
CA ALA A 48 8.36 15.83 0.91
C ALA A 48 6.85 16.14 0.89
N ALA A 49 6.39 16.96 -0.04
CA ALA A 49 4.97 17.27 -0.22
C ALA A 49 4.16 16.02 -0.60
N PHE A 50 4.71 15.16 -1.46
CA PHE A 50 4.08 13.90 -1.83
C PHE A 50 3.92 12.96 -0.62
N PHE A 51 4.96 12.79 0.20
CA PHE A 51 4.86 11.99 1.42
C PHE A 51 3.91 12.60 2.45
N ALA A 52 3.90 13.93 2.60
CA ALA A 52 2.94 14.61 3.46
C ALA A 52 1.51 14.39 2.99
N TYR A 53 1.25 14.48 1.68
CA TYR A 53 -0.05 14.19 1.09
C TYR A 53 -0.49 12.74 1.35
N ILE A 54 0.41 11.76 1.15
CA ILE A 54 0.12 10.35 1.47
C ILE A 54 -0.23 10.20 2.94
N GLN A 55 0.55 10.81 3.84
CA GLN A 55 0.31 10.70 5.28
C GLN A 55 -1.04 11.29 5.69
N MET A 56 -1.43 12.41 5.09
CA MET A 56 -2.76 12.99 5.29
C MET A 56 -3.87 12.09 4.76
N SER A 57 -3.65 11.44 3.62
CA SER A 57 -4.62 10.52 3.01
C SER A 57 -4.79 9.23 3.80
N ILE A 58 -3.71 8.70 4.40
CA ILE A 58 -3.77 7.50 5.26
C ILE A 58 -4.56 7.78 6.55
N ASN A 59 -4.46 9.00 7.07
CA ASN A 59 -5.20 9.42 8.25
C ASN A 59 -6.65 9.84 7.95
N SER A 60 -7.05 9.87 6.67
CA SER A 60 -8.45 10.10 6.31
C SER A 60 -9.29 8.91 6.76
N ASN A 61 -10.26 9.21 7.60
CA ASN A 61 -11.08 8.30 8.38
C ASN A 61 -11.73 7.19 7.54
N ILE A 62 -11.98 6.06 8.20
CA ILE A 62 -12.97 5.06 7.78
C ILE A 62 -14.20 5.82 7.28
N PRO A 63 -14.71 5.50 6.07
CA PRO A 63 -15.88 6.19 5.52
C PRO A 63 -17.01 6.24 6.53
N ALA A 64 -17.61 7.40 6.71
CA ALA A 64 -18.71 7.60 7.67
C ALA A 64 -20.00 6.83 7.28
N GLN A 65 -20.09 6.36 6.05
CA GLN A 65 -21.18 5.52 5.56
C GLN A 65 -20.75 4.06 5.52
N PRO A 66 -21.63 3.13 5.95
CA PRO A 66 -21.33 1.70 5.88
C PRO A 66 -21.13 1.28 4.41
N ALA A 67 -20.00 0.69 4.13
CA ALA A 67 -19.79 0.06 2.83
C ALA A 67 -20.66 -1.20 2.71
N THR A 68 -21.17 -1.46 1.52
CA THR A 68 -21.99 -2.64 1.25
C THR A 68 -21.17 -3.94 1.38
N ALA A 69 -19.88 -3.87 1.05
CA ALA A 69 -18.96 -4.97 1.22
C ALA A 69 -17.52 -4.46 1.43
N ILE A 70 -16.72 -5.25 2.14
CA ILE A 70 -15.27 -5.09 2.31
C ILE A 70 -14.57 -6.14 1.46
N LEU A 71 -13.77 -5.68 0.49
CA LEU A 71 -12.96 -6.58 -0.30
C LEU A 71 -11.51 -6.57 0.20
N VAL A 72 -11.06 -7.70 0.74
CA VAL A 72 -9.68 -7.87 1.22
C VAL A 72 -8.88 -8.63 0.19
N LEU A 73 -7.96 -7.92 -0.47
CA LEU A 73 -7.08 -8.48 -1.50
C LEU A 73 -5.89 -9.20 -0.87
N GLY A 74 -5.60 -10.39 -1.36
CA GLY A 74 -4.41 -11.15 -1.00
C GLY A 74 -3.12 -10.37 -1.24
N SER A 75 -2.09 -10.68 -0.49
CA SER A 75 -0.77 -10.05 -0.57
C SER A 75 0.37 -11.00 -0.15
N GLY A 76 0.14 -12.28 -0.39
CA GLY A 76 1.09 -13.34 -0.10
C GLY A 76 0.92 -13.97 1.28
N ILE A 77 1.14 -15.26 1.30
CA ILE A 77 1.19 -16.11 2.49
C ILE A 77 2.54 -16.81 2.56
N ASN A 78 2.96 -17.18 3.74
CA ASN A 78 4.18 -17.95 3.97
C ASN A 78 3.90 -19.03 5.01
N GLN A 79 4.08 -20.30 4.62
CA GLN A 79 3.85 -21.45 5.48
C GLN A 79 2.46 -21.45 6.17
N GLY A 80 1.42 -21.11 5.40
CA GLY A 80 0.05 -21.06 5.91
C GLY A 80 -0.26 -19.86 6.83
N GLN A 81 0.62 -18.85 6.89
CA GLN A 81 0.43 -17.62 7.65
C GLN A 81 0.38 -16.40 6.74
N PRO A 82 -0.43 -15.39 7.07
CA PRO A 82 -0.45 -14.15 6.30
C PRO A 82 0.90 -13.43 6.37
N SER A 83 1.36 -12.86 5.26
CA SER A 83 2.49 -11.93 5.24
C SER A 83 2.23 -10.71 6.15
N PRO A 84 3.26 -9.98 6.60
CA PRO A 84 3.07 -8.77 7.41
C PRO A 84 2.16 -7.72 6.74
N ILE A 85 2.25 -7.60 5.41
CA ILE A 85 1.40 -6.69 4.63
C ILE A 85 -0.05 -7.18 4.64
N LEU A 86 -0.26 -8.49 4.46
CA LEU A 86 -1.59 -9.09 4.48
C LEU A 86 -2.22 -8.99 5.88
N LYS A 87 -1.45 -9.19 6.94
CA LYS A 87 -1.88 -8.95 8.32
C LYS A 87 -2.43 -7.55 8.53
N ASN A 88 -1.67 -6.53 8.13
CA ASN A 88 -2.10 -5.14 8.26
C ASN A 88 -3.41 -4.85 7.51
N ARG A 89 -3.61 -5.47 6.34
CA ARG A 89 -4.88 -5.35 5.59
C ARG A 89 -6.03 -5.99 6.36
N LEU A 90 -5.82 -7.20 6.89
CA LEU A 90 -6.81 -7.93 7.67
C LEU A 90 -7.18 -7.19 8.96
N ASP A 91 -6.19 -6.66 9.67
CA ASP A 91 -6.41 -5.87 10.90
C ASP A 91 -7.20 -4.58 10.61
N THR A 92 -6.93 -3.94 9.47
CA THR A 92 -7.68 -2.76 9.03
C THR A 92 -9.12 -3.12 8.65
N ALA A 93 -9.30 -4.21 7.92
CA ALA A 93 -10.63 -4.70 7.55
C ALA A 93 -11.44 -5.12 8.78
N ALA A 94 -10.80 -5.77 9.77
CA ALA A 94 -11.43 -6.17 11.02
C ALA A 94 -11.94 -4.95 11.82
N LYS A 95 -11.13 -3.90 11.95
CA LYS A 95 -11.53 -2.65 12.63
C LYS A 95 -12.74 -1.99 11.97
N TYR A 96 -12.82 -2.05 10.65
CA TYR A 96 -14.00 -1.55 9.94
C TYR A 96 -15.20 -2.46 10.15
N ALA A 97 -15.02 -3.77 10.07
CA ALA A 97 -16.06 -4.76 10.24
C ALA A 97 -16.68 -4.72 11.65
N GLU A 98 -15.88 -4.44 12.68
CA GLU A 98 -16.38 -4.23 14.06
C GLU A 98 -17.37 -3.06 14.16
N GLN A 99 -17.19 -2.00 13.39
CA GLN A 99 -18.10 -0.84 13.37
C GLN A 99 -19.37 -1.12 12.57
N TYR A 100 -19.32 -2.03 11.60
CA TYR A 100 -20.41 -2.35 10.68
C TYR A 100 -20.62 -3.88 10.59
N PRO A 101 -21.28 -4.50 11.58
CA PRO A 101 -21.39 -5.95 11.70
C PRO A 101 -22.09 -6.66 10.54
N ASP A 102 -22.97 -5.95 9.82
CA ASP A 102 -23.73 -6.52 8.71
C ASP A 102 -22.99 -6.45 7.37
N THR A 103 -21.84 -5.77 7.34
CA THR A 103 -21.06 -5.62 6.10
C THR A 103 -20.44 -6.97 5.69
N LEU A 104 -20.67 -7.36 4.43
CA LEU A 104 -20.09 -8.56 3.83
C LEU A 104 -18.57 -8.39 3.69
N MET A 105 -17.79 -9.37 4.16
CA MET A 105 -16.35 -9.45 3.91
C MET A 105 -16.07 -10.45 2.80
N ILE A 106 -15.38 -10.04 1.74
CA ILE A 106 -14.91 -10.92 0.68
C ILE A 106 -13.39 -11.03 0.78
N MET A 107 -12.91 -12.22 1.06
CA MET A 107 -11.49 -12.55 1.08
C MET A 107 -11.10 -13.12 -0.28
N THR A 108 -10.27 -12.41 -1.02
CA THR A 108 -9.92 -12.81 -2.38
C THR A 108 -8.42 -13.04 -2.54
N GLY A 109 -8.07 -14.20 -3.07
CA GLY A 109 -6.70 -14.61 -3.33
C GLY A 109 -6.60 -16.12 -3.49
N GLY A 110 -6.12 -16.52 -4.64
CA GLY A 110 -6.02 -17.94 -5.00
C GLY A 110 -4.86 -18.66 -4.33
N ARG A 111 -4.63 -19.89 -4.77
CA ARG A 111 -3.56 -20.75 -4.27
C ARG A 111 -2.25 -20.47 -4.98
N ASN A 112 -1.21 -20.21 -4.21
CA ASN A 112 0.15 -20.14 -4.72
C ASN A 112 0.72 -21.56 -4.92
N PHE A 113 1.62 -21.75 -5.89
CA PHE A 113 2.17 -23.06 -6.28
C PHE A 113 2.86 -23.83 -5.13
N ARG A 114 3.35 -23.11 -4.11
CA ARG A 114 4.06 -23.68 -2.96
C ARG A 114 3.20 -23.88 -1.72
N GLU A 115 1.95 -23.47 -1.74
CA GLU A 115 1.07 -23.47 -0.57
C GLU A 115 -0.07 -24.49 -0.74
N ARG A 116 -0.45 -25.11 0.36
CA ARG A 116 -1.57 -26.08 0.38
C ARG A 116 -2.92 -25.38 0.40
N GLN A 117 -2.99 -24.20 1.01
CA GLN A 117 -4.18 -23.38 1.16
C GLN A 117 -4.13 -22.19 0.22
N SER A 118 -5.28 -21.66 -0.14
CA SER A 118 -5.41 -20.38 -0.82
C SER A 118 -5.15 -19.21 0.14
N GLU A 119 -4.81 -18.04 -0.41
CA GLU A 119 -4.69 -16.83 0.42
C GLU A 119 -6.03 -16.51 1.09
N ALA A 120 -7.16 -16.70 0.40
CA ALA A 120 -8.49 -16.49 0.93
C ALA A 120 -8.80 -17.37 2.15
N GLU A 121 -8.43 -18.67 2.13
CA GLU A 121 -8.59 -19.57 3.25
C GLU A 121 -7.74 -19.15 4.46
N VAL A 122 -6.49 -18.77 4.22
CA VAL A 122 -5.58 -18.29 5.28
C VAL A 122 -6.08 -16.97 5.88
N MET A 123 -6.62 -16.07 5.07
CA MET A 123 -7.23 -14.82 5.55
C MET A 123 -8.44 -15.09 6.44
N GLN A 124 -9.34 -15.98 6.03
CA GLN A 124 -10.49 -16.38 6.85
C GLN A 124 -10.06 -16.98 8.19
N HIS A 125 -9.10 -17.90 8.15
CA HIS A 125 -8.57 -18.51 9.36
C HIS A 125 -7.97 -17.47 10.31
N TYR A 126 -7.22 -16.50 9.78
CA TYR A 126 -6.64 -15.42 10.57
C TYR A 126 -7.72 -14.56 11.24
N ILE A 127 -8.76 -14.16 10.51
CA ILE A 127 -9.86 -13.37 11.08
C ILE A 127 -10.58 -14.15 12.18
N HIS A 128 -10.92 -15.41 11.95
CA HIS A 128 -11.63 -16.23 12.96
C HIS A 128 -10.81 -16.44 14.24
N THR A 129 -9.47 -16.57 14.11
CA THR A 129 -8.59 -16.80 15.26
C THR A 129 -8.24 -15.54 16.01
N THR A 130 -8.01 -14.43 15.28
CA THR A 130 -7.53 -13.17 15.87
C THR A 130 -8.68 -12.29 16.34
N TYR A 131 -9.83 -12.36 15.65
CA TYR A 131 -11.02 -11.54 15.88
C TYR A 131 -12.28 -12.41 16.04
N PRO A 132 -12.35 -13.30 17.04
CA PRO A 132 -13.47 -14.24 17.19
C PRO A 132 -14.81 -13.55 17.49
N GLN A 133 -14.79 -12.27 17.89
CA GLN A 133 -15.98 -11.44 18.11
C GLN A 133 -16.67 -10.99 16.83
N LEU A 134 -15.98 -11.00 15.68
CA LEU A 134 -16.57 -10.57 14.40
C LEU A 134 -17.62 -11.58 13.94
N LYS A 135 -18.81 -11.05 13.64
CA LYS A 135 -19.96 -11.82 13.14
C LYS A 135 -20.28 -11.54 11.68
N ASN A 136 -19.47 -10.71 11.04
CA ASN A 136 -19.64 -10.35 9.64
C ASN A 136 -19.69 -11.58 8.73
N PRO A 137 -20.60 -11.64 7.76
CA PRO A 137 -20.59 -12.71 6.78
C PRO A 137 -19.31 -12.67 5.95
N ILE A 138 -18.63 -13.82 5.81
CA ILE A 138 -17.40 -13.96 5.05
C ILE A 138 -17.68 -14.82 3.81
N ARG A 139 -17.19 -14.36 2.65
CA ARG A 139 -17.14 -15.12 1.40
C ARG A 139 -15.69 -15.22 0.93
N LEU A 140 -15.35 -16.39 0.38
CA LEU A 140 -14.02 -16.67 -0.16
C LEU A 140 -14.06 -16.66 -1.67
N GLU A 141 -13.06 -16.03 -2.25
CA GLU A 141 -12.71 -16.15 -3.65
C GLU A 141 -11.27 -16.69 -3.72
N ASP A 142 -11.10 -17.92 -4.10
CA ASP A 142 -9.85 -18.69 -3.99
C ASP A 142 -9.27 -19.11 -5.36
N GLN A 143 -9.82 -18.61 -6.48
CA GLN A 143 -9.42 -19.00 -7.83
C GLN A 143 -8.50 -17.98 -8.52
N SER A 144 -8.49 -16.75 -8.04
CA SER A 144 -7.76 -15.64 -8.65
C SER A 144 -6.24 -15.82 -8.55
N ARG A 145 -5.54 -15.35 -9.61
CA ARG A 145 -4.07 -15.36 -9.70
C ARG A 145 -3.49 -13.97 -10.01
N SER A 146 -4.33 -12.97 -10.05
CA SER A 146 -3.94 -11.58 -10.30
C SER A 146 -4.94 -10.62 -9.67
N THR A 147 -4.54 -9.38 -9.42
CA THR A 147 -5.42 -8.33 -8.90
C THR A 147 -6.66 -8.13 -9.78
N GLN A 148 -6.50 -8.22 -11.10
CA GLN A 148 -7.63 -8.13 -12.03
C GLN A 148 -8.64 -9.26 -11.80
N GLN A 149 -8.19 -10.50 -11.66
CA GLN A 149 -9.05 -11.66 -11.37
C GLN A 149 -9.66 -11.54 -9.97
N ASN A 150 -8.93 -11.06 -8.96
CA ASN A 150 -9.48 -10.80 -7.65
C ASN A 150 -10.72 -9.91 -7.74
N LEU A 151 -10.63 -8.80 -8.47
CA LEU A 151 -11.76 -7.87 -8.65
C LEU A 151 -12.89 -8.49 -9.46
N GLN A 152 -12.58 -9.14 -10.58
CA GLN A 152 -13.56 -9.75 -11.48
C GLN A 152 -14.37 -10.86 -10.79
N TYR A 153 -13.71 -11.77 -10.07
CA TYR A 153 -14.38 -12.89 -9.40
C TYR A 153 -15.14 -12.41 -8.15
N SER A 154 -14.60 -11.44 -7.42
CA SER A 154 -15.33 -10.82 -6.32
C SER A 154 -16.57 -10.07 -6.78
N GLN A 155 -16.55 -9.44 -7.96
CA GLN A 155 -17.73 -8.81 -8.55
C GLN A 155 -18.82 -9.85 -8.83
N ALA A 156 -18.47 -11.05 -9.31
CA ALA A 156 -19.43 -12.12 -9.50
C ALA A 156 -20.11 -12.55 -8.19
N ILE A 157 -19.33 -12.61 -7.08
CA ILE A 157 -19.87 -12.90 -5.74
C ILE A 157 -20.84 -11.80 -5.30
N LEU A 158 -20.49 -10.54 -5.48
CA LEU A 158 -21.36 -9.40 -5.14
C LEU A 158 -22.67 -9.43 -5.92
N GLN A 159 -22.62 -9.73 -7.22
CA GLN A 159 -23.81 -9.86 -8.07
C GLN A 159 -24.73 -11.00 -7.64
N GLN A 160 -24.17 -12.14 -7.24
CA GLN A 160 -24.95 -13.26 -6.71
C GLN A 160 -25.66 -12.92 -5.40
N GLN A 161 -25.09 -12.02 -4.59
CA GLN A 161 -25.69 -11.55 -3.34
C GLN A 161 -26.66 -10.38 -3.54
N ASN A 162 -26.98 -10.00 -4.80
CA ASN A 162 -27.76 -8.79 -5.15
C ASN A 162 -27.17 -7.48 -4.62
N ILE A 163 -25.89 -7.46 -4.31
CA ILE A 163 -25.18 -6.30 -3.82
C ILE A 163 -24.70 -5.49 -5.05
N GLY A 164 -24.97 -4.18 -5.07
CA GLY A 164 -24.57 -3.28 -6.17
C GLY A 164 -25.57 -3.20 -7.35
N ARG A 165 -26.77 -3.80 -7.22
CA ARG A 165 -27.81 -3.67 -8.24
C ARG A 165 -28.67 -2.39 -8.11
N ASN A 166 -28.56 -1.71 -7.00
CA ASN A 166 -29.44 -0.57 -6.65
C ASN A 166 -28.69 0.75 -6.49
N GLU A 167 -27.46 0.90 -6.96
CA GLU A 167 -26.83 2.21 -7.06
C GLU A 167 -27.09 2.81 -8.45
N PRO A 168 -27.69 4.05 -8.49
CA PRO A 168 -27.99 4.75 -9.72
C PRO A 168 -26.73 5.18 -10.49
#